data_b615ed6d62f55db55815df4339408010
#
_entry.id   b615ed6d62f55db55815df4339408010
#
_cell.length_a   1.000
_cell.length_b   1.000
_cell.length_c   1.000
_cell.angle_alpha   90.00
_cell.angle_beta   90.00
_cell.angle_gamma   90.00
#
_symmetry.space_group_name_H-M   'P 1'
#
loop_
_entity.id
_entity.type
_entity.pdbx_description
1 polymer ?
#
loop_
_entity_poly.entity_id
_entity_poly.type
_entity_poly.pdbx_seq_one_letter_code
_entity_poly.pdbx_strand_id
1 'polypeptide(L)' 'MAKILNIETATTNCSVSISANGKIVALKEINDSGYTHAENLHVFIKEALKDASLLFSEIDAIAV' A
#
# COMPACT_ATOMS: atom_id res chain seq x y z
N MET A 1 -11.19 -5.63 -14.06
CA MET A 1 -10.13 -4.68 -13.74
C MET A 1 -9.27 -5.20 -12.62
N ALA A 2 -7.99 -5.29 -12.84
CA ALA A 2 -7.09 -5.79 -11.82
C ALA A 2 -6.75 -4.68 -10.83
N LYS A 3 -7.04 -4.92 -9.56
CA LYS A 3 -6.67 -4.03 -8.47
C LYS A 3 -5.59 -4.73 -7.67
N ILE A 4 -4.42 -4.14 -7.63
CA ILE A 4 -3.24 -4.75 -7.04
C ILE A 4 -2.74 -3.87 -5.91
N LEU A 5 -2.55 -4.51 -4.76
CA LEU A 5 -1.92 -3.86 -3.61
C LEU A 5 -0.44 -4.16 -3.67
N ASN A 6 0.38 -3.13 -3.77
CA ASN A 6 1.83 -3.27 -3.84
C ASN A 6 2.43 -2.81 -2.53
N ILE A 7 3.28 -3.65 -1.96
CA ILE A 7 3.95 -3.35 -0.71
C ILE A 7 5.44 -3.43 -0.95
N GLU A 8 6.14 -2.35 -0.61
CA GLU A 8 7.58 -2.30 -0.73
C GLU A 8 8.17 -1.79 0.57
N THR A 9 9.05 -2.57 1.15
CA THR A 9 9.74 -2.19 2.37
C THR A 9 11.24 -2.23 2.13
N ALA A 10 11.88 -1.13 2.44
CA ALA A 10 13.33 -1.04 2.41
C ALA A 10 13.79 -0.68 3.81
N THR A 11 15.09 -0.57 3.99
CA THR A 11 15.65 -0.32 5.33
C THR A 11 15.08 0.94 5.98
N THR A 12 14.93 1.99 5.20
CA THR A 12 14.45 3.27 5.70
C THR A 12 13.17 3.75 5.06
N ASN A 13 12.67 3.01 4.06
CA ASN A 13 11.48 3.42 3.34
C ASN A 13 10.44 2.32 3.38
N CYS A 14 9.21 2.73 3.48
CA CYS A 14 8.09 1.82 3.38
C CYS A 14 7.05 2.47 2.50
N SER A 15 6.56 1.75 1.51
CA SER A 15 5.51 2.28 0.66
C SER A 15 4.44 1.24 0.44
N VAL A 16 3.21 1.72 0.33
CA VAL A 16 2.04 0.92 0.00
C VAL A 16 1.32 1.66 -1.11
N SER A 17 1.07 0.99 -2.19
CA SER A 17 0.32 1.60 -3.28
C SER A 17 -0.75 0.64 -3.77
N ILE A 18 -1.77 1.20 -4.38
CA ILE A 18 -2.83 0.42 -5.01
C ILE A 18 -2.89 0.85 -6.46
N SER A 19 -2.82 -0.11 -7.34
CA SER A 19 -2.99 0.15 -8.77
C SER A 19 -4.26 -0.50 -9.27
N ALA A 20 -4.87 0.16 -10.24
CA ALA A 20 -6.04 -0.36 -10.93
C ALA A 20 -5.82 -0.13 -12.41
N ASN A 21 -5.90 -1.18 -13.20
CA ASN A 21 -5.66 -1.12 -14.64
C ASN A 21 -4.29 -0.53 -14.98
N GLY A 22 -3.27 -0.85 -14.19
CA GLY A 22 -1.93 -0.36 -14.43
C GLY A 22 -1.67 1.07 -13.99
N LYS A 23 -2.64 1.71 -13.35
CA LYS A 23 -2.46 3.08 -12.85
C LYS A 23 -2.50 3.08 -11.33
N ILE A 24 -1.64 3.86 -10.73
CA ILE A 24 -1.64 4.01 -9.27
C ILE A 24 -2.80 4.93 -8.89
N VAL A 25 -3.68 4.40 -8.05
CA VAL A 25 -4.83 5.15 -7.57
C VAL A 25 -4.68 5.59 -6.12
N ALA A 26 -3.73 5.02 -5.40
CA ALA A 26 -3.41 5.45 -4.04
C ALA A 26 -1.96 5.12 -3.75
N LEU A 27 -1.31 5.98 -3.00
CA LEU A 27 0.09 5.78 -2.62
C LEU A 27 0.30 6.35 -1.23
N LYS A 28 0.87 5.53 -0.34
CA LYS A 28 1.32 5.95 0.97
C LYS A 28 2.80 5.63 1.07
N GLU A 29 3.60 6.61 1.36
CA GLU A 29 5.04 6.47 1.37
C GLU A 29 5.60 7.11 2.62
N ILE A 30 6.45 6.36 3.32
CA ILE A 30 7.12 6.86 4.50
C ILE A 30 8.61 6.68 4.34
N ASN A 31 9.32 7.76 4.48
CA ASN A 31 10.76 7.80 4.42
C ASN A 31 11.26 8.15 5.82
N ASP A 32 11.37 7.14 6.65
CA ASP A 32 11.68 7.31 8.05
C ASP A 32 12.76 6.32 8.45
N SER A 33 13.71 6.76 9.26
CA SER A 33 14.75 5.89 9.79
C SER A 33 14.26 5.03 10.94
N GLY A 34 13.02 5.18 11.36
CA GLY A 34 12.46 4.39 12.44
C GLY A 34 12.20 2.96 12.02
N TYR A 35 11.87 2.13 12.98
CA TYR A 35 11.69 0.70 12.78
C TYR A 35 10.24 0.29 12.85
N THR A 36 9.37 1.17 12.41
CA THR A 36 7.94 0.97 12.57
C THR A 36 7.27 0.39 11.34
N HIS A 37 8.03 -0.01 10.33
CA HIS A 37 7.45 -0.53 9.09
C HIS A 37 6.47 -1.68 9.36
N ALA A 38 6.93 -2.68 10.08
CA ALA A 38 6.09 -3.84 10.35
C ALA A 38 4.92 -3.52 11.25
N GLU A 39 5.12 -2.58 12.18
CA GLU A 39 4.08 -2.21 13.12
C GLU A 39 2.98 -1.39 12.48
N ASN A 40 3.33 -0.56 11.50
CA ASN A 40 2.40 0.39 10.90
C ASN A 40 1.93 0.00 9.52
N LEU A 41 2.42 -1.09 8.99
CA LEU A 41 2.11 -1.48 7.62
C LEU A 41 0.60 -1.64 7.40
N HIS A 42 -0.07 -2.28 8.34
CA HIS A 42 -1.52 -2.48 8.20
C HIS A 42 -2.28 -1.15 8.22
N VAL A 43 -1.76 -0.15 8.94
CA VAL A 43 -2.37 1.17 8.95
C VAL A 43 -2.23 1.83 7.59
N PHE A 44 -1.05 1.71 6.98
CA PHE A 44 -0.82 2.25 5.65
C PHE A 44 -1.70 1.58 4.61
N ILE A 45 -1.86 0.28 4.72
CA ILE A 45 -2.75 -0.46 3.82
C ILE A 45 -4.18 0.05 3.95
N LYS A 46 -4.65 0.23 5.17
CA LYS A 46 -6.00 0.76 5.40
C LYS A 46 -6.16 2.16 4.84
N GLU A 47 -5.15 3.00 5.04
CA GLU A 47 -5.20 4.36 4.53
C GLU A 47 -5.20 4.39 3.01
N ALA A 48 -4.39 3.54 2.39
CA ALA A 48 -4.35 3.46 0.94
C ALA A 48 -5.69 3.00 0.38
N LEU A 49 -6.30 2.00 1.01
CA LEU A 49 -7.61 1.54 0.59
C LEU A 49 -8.66 2.63 0.73
N LYS A 50 -8.61 3.37 1.82
CA LYS A 50 -9.53 4.46 2.04
C LYS A 50 -9.36 5.54 0.99
N ASP A 51 -8.12 5.90 0.67
CA ASP A 51 -7.84 6.93 -0.33
C ASP A 51 -8.31 6.49 -1.72
N ALA A 52 -8.23 5.19 -2.00
CA ALA A 52 -8.68 4.64 -3.26
C ALA A 52 -10.18 4.34 -3.26
N SER A 53 -10.84 4.52 -2.14
CA SER A 53 -12.27 4.19 -1.96
C SER A 53 -12.56 2.73 -2.26
N LEU A 54 -11.66 1.86 -1.80
CA LEU A 54 -11.77 0.42 -2.03
C LEU A 54 -11.83 -0.34 -0.71
N LEU A 55 -12.44 -1.50 -0.76
CA LEU A 55 -12.40 -2.46 0.34
C LEU A 55 -11.28 -3.46 0.06
N PHE A 56 -10.73 -4.01 1.12
CA PHE A 56 -9.67 -5.01 0.97
C PHE A 56 -10.14 -6.20 0.12
N SER A 57 -11.41 -6.57 0.25
CA SER A 57 -11.98 -7.66 -0.54
C SER A 57 -12.01 -7.39 -2.03
N GLU A 58 -11.82 -6.13 -2.44
CA GLU A 58 -11.79 -5.77 -3.85
C GLU A 58 -10.40 -5.91 -4.47
N ILE A 59 -9.39 -6.18 -3.66
CA ILE A 59 -8.02 -6.34 -4.14
C ILE A 59 -7.89 -7.73 -4.78
N ASP A 60 -7.38 -7.77 -5.98
CA ASP A 60 -7.25 -9.01 -6.74
C ASP A 60 -5.93 -9.72 -6.49
N ALA A 61 -4.88 -8.97 -6.17
CA ALA A 61 -3.56 -9.56 -5.93
C ALA A 61 -2.76 -8.64 -5.02
N ILE A 62 -1.80 -9.23 -4.31
CA ILE A 62 -0.86 -8.50 -3.47
C ILE A 62 0.54 -8.80 -3.99
N ALA A 63 1.26 -7.74 -4.31
CA ALA A 63 2.65 -7.83 -4.76
C ALA A 63 3.56 -7.30 -3.65
N VAL A 64 4.56 -8.07 -3.30
CA VAL A 64 5.49 -7.73 -2.22
C VAL A 64 6.90 -7.61 -2.77
#